data_7efa69d04d6d642165d887603c9d8c55
#
_entry.id   7efa69d04d6d642165d887603c9d8c55
#
_cell.length_a   1.000
_cell.length_b   1.000
_cell.length_c   1.000
_cell.angle_alpha   90.00
_cell.angle_beta   90.00
_cell.angle_gamma   90.00
#
_symmetry.space_group_name_H-M   'P 1'
#
loop_
_entity.id
_entity.type
_entity.pdbx_description
1 polymer ?
#
loop_
_entity_poly.entity_id
_entity_poly.type
_entity_poly.pdbx_seq_one_letter_code
_entity_poly.pdbx_strand_id
1 'polypeptide(L)'
;PKENEWNRMQEQIKQIKGKYAYEWNGGISEKQMKWLDRLLKKCEKKGLSVLIFSHHPLYPQSDFSALNGNEIVDTLSKYSCVKAAFSGHHHAGAFGYYKNIPLITLAGMVETETHNAYPIVEISQDHLRVKGQGRASSYSFKLSRQ
;
A
#
# COMPACT_ATOMS: atom_id res chain seq x y z
N PRO A 1 17.11 0.10 -21.87
CA PRO A 1 16.90 -0.34 -20.48
C PRO A 1 15.43 -0.26 -20.04
N LYS A 2 14.69 0.83 -20.42
CA LYS A 2 13.26 1.01 -20.08
C LYS A 2 12.34 0.04 -20.83
N GLU A 3 12.66 -0.24 -22.08
CA GLU A 3 11.92 -1.18 -22.94
C GLU A 3 11.94 -2.62 -22.40
N ASN A 4 13.06 -3.05 -21.84
CA ASN A 4 13.20 -4.36 -21.20
C ASN A 4 12.38 -4.49 -19.88
N GLU A 5 12.24 -3.41 -19.11
CA GLU A 5 11.40 -3.40 -17.90
C GLU A 5 9.91 -3.46 -18.25
N TRP A 6 9.50 -2.71 -19.28
CA TRP A 6 8.12 -2.74 -19.79
C TRP A 6 7.75 -4.11 -20.33
N ASN A 7 8.60 -4.71 -21.16
CA ASN A 7 8.36 -6.04 -21.73
C ASN A 7 8.26 -7.11 -20.64
N ARG A 8 9.11 -7.06 -19.61
CA ARG A 8 9.01 -7.95 -18.45
C ARG A 8 7.71 -7.77 -17.68
N MET A 9 7.25 -6.54 -17.51
CA MET A 9 5.98 -6.26 -16.84
C MET A 9 4.80 -6.80 -17.65
N GLN A 10 4.80 -6.65 -18.98
CA GLN A 10 3.80 -7.23 -19.86
C GLN A 10 3.78 -8.77 -19.78
N GLU A 11 4.94 -9.42 -19.73
CA GLU A 11 5.02 -10.86 -19.55
C GLU A 11 4.52 -11.30 -18.15
N GLN A 12 4.80 -10.52 -17.10
CA GLN A 12 4.24 -10.77 -15.77
C GLN A 12 2.72 -10.66 -15.78
N ILE A 13 2.13 -9.65 -16.42
CA ILE A 13 0.68 -9.49 -16.57
C ILE A 13 0.08 -10.73 -17.25
N LYS A 14 0.68 -11.22 -18.32
CA LYS A 14 0.21 -12.42 -19.03
C LYS A 14 0.29 -13.70 -18.17
N GLN A 15 1.23 -13.77 -17.25
CA GLN A 15 1.42 -14.93 -16.37
C GLN A 15 0.53 -14.88 -15.11
N ILE A 16 0.08 -13.69 -14.69
CA ILE A 16 -0.79 -13.53 -13.55
C ILE A 16 -2.19 -14.02 -13.90
N LYS A 17 -2.60 -15.11 -13.27
CA LYS A 17 -3.97 -15.63 -13.35
C LYS A 17 -4.75 -15.15 -12.13
N GLY A 18 -5.55 -14.09 -12.29
CA GLY A 18 -6.31 -13.58 -11.18
C GLY A 18 -7.09 -12.29 -11.48
N LYS A 19 -7.82 -11.80 -10.50
CA LYS A 19 -8.71 -10.64 -10.62
C LYS A 19 -7.98 -9.31 -10.87
N TYR A 20 -6.70 -9.22 -10.54
CA TYR A 20 -5.90 -8.00 -10.62
C TYR A 20 -4.93 -7.93 -11.81
N ALA A 21 -5.01 -8.89 -12.74
CA ALA A 21 -4.15 -8.97 -13.92
C ALA A 21 -4.62 -8.05 -15.07
N TYR A 22 -4.97 -6.82 -14.76
CA TYR A 22 -5.41 -5.83 -15.73
C TYR A 22 -4.25 -4.91 -16.15
N GLU A 23 -4.27 -4.46 -17.41
CA GLU A 23 -3.23 -3.59 -18.00
C GLU A 23 -3.13 -2.21 -17.34
N TRP A 24 -4.21 -1.74 -16.70
CA TRP A 24 -4.21 -0.48 -15.94
C TRP A 24 -3.59 -0.59 -14.55
N ASN A 25 -3.32 -1.80 -14.07
CA ASN A 25 -2.65 -2.00 -12.80
C ASN A 25 -1.14 -1.94 -12.97
N GLY A 26 -0.47 -1.29 -12.02
CA GLY A 26 0.97 -1.21 -11.95
C GLY A 26 1.56 -2.17 -10.94
N GLY A 27 2.86 -2.26 -10.97
CA GLY A 27 3.66 -3.00 -10.00
C GLY A 27 5.01 -2.34 -9.79
N ILE A 28 5.85 -2.91 -8.95
CA ILE A 28 7.23 -2.45 -8.77
C ILE A 28 8.22 -3.48 -9.30
N SER A 29 9.30 -2.98 -9.93
CA SER A 29 10.32 -3.85 -10.52
C SER A 29 11.12 -4.61 -9.46
N GLU A 30 11.78 -5.68 -9.87
CA GLU A 30 12.71 -6.43 -9.01
C GLU A 30 13.78 -5.53 -8.38
N LYS A 31 14.29 -4.56 -9.16
CA LYS A 31 15.24 -3.56 -8.67
C LYS A 31 14.65 -2.72 -7.55
N GLN A 32 13.39 -2.30 -7.69
CA GLN A 32 12.64 -1.55 -6.70
C GLN A 32 12.38 -2.40 -5.45
N MET A 33 12.01 -3.67 -5.62
CA MET A 33 11.84 -4.62 -4.50
C MET A 33 13.14 -4.78 -3.70
N LYS A 34 14.28 -4.97 -4.36
CA LYS A 34 15.60 -5.05 -3.71
C LYS A 34 15.97 -3.75 -2.98
N TRP A 35 15.61 -2.60 -3.55
CA TRP A 35 15.80 -1.31 -2.89
C TRP A 35 14.93 -1.19 -1.63
N LEU A 36 13.65 -1.53 -1.72
CA LEU A 36 12.69 -1.49 -0.62
C LEU A 36 13.17 -2.36 0.55
N ASP A 37 13.53 -3.60 0.29
CA ASP A 37 14.04 -4.55 1.30
C ASP A 37 15.27 -3.99 2.03
N ARG A 38 16.26 -3.47 1.28
CA ARG A 38 17.45 -2.85 1.87
C ARG A 38 17.12 -1.61 2.72
N LEU A 39 16.17 -0.78 2.25
CA LEU A 39 15.76 0.42 2.98
C LEU A 39 15.07 0.05 4.29
N LEU A 40 14.12 -0.89 4.26
CA LEU A 40 13.40 -1.35 5.45
C LEU A 40 14.34 -1.96 6.48
N LYS A 41 15.29 -2.80 6.04
CA LYS A 41 16.34 -3.34 6.90
C LYS A 41 17.17 -2.25 7.59
N LYS A 42 17.47 -1.16 6.88
CA LYS A 42 18.19 -0.02 7.46
C LYS A 42 17.33 0.75 8.47
N CYS A 43 16.04 0.95 8.16
CA CYS A 43 15.08 1.62 9.06
C CYS A 43 14.88 0.82 10.35
N GLU A 44 14.70 -0.50 10.24
CA GLU A 44 14.59 -1.42 11.37
C GLU A 44 15.80 -1.30 12.31
N LYS A 45 17.02 -1.38 11.76
CA LYS A 45 18.26 -1.23 12.54
C LYS A 45 18.41 0.12 13.25
N LYS A 46 17.75 1.15 12.72
CA LYS A 46 17.79 2.51 13.30
C LYS A 46 16.62 2.79 14.25
N GLY A 47 15.72 1.84 14.48
CA GLY A 47 14.52 2.03 15.30
C GLY A 47 13.54 3.06 14.71
N LEU A 48 13.50 3.22 13.38
CA LEU A 48 12.62 4.16 12.70
C LEU A 48 11.24 3.53 12.45
N SER A 49 10.18 4.31 12.61
CA SER A 49 8.84 3.92 12.13
C SER A 49 8.67 4.32 10.66
N VAL A 50 8.12 3.41 9.86
CA VAL A 50 7.94 3.58 8.42
C VAL A 50 6.47 3.49 8.04
N LEU A 51 5.99 4.48 7.27
CA LEU A 51 4.72 4.42 6.56
C LEU A 51 4.98 4.23 5.07
N ILE A 52 4.19 3.35 4.45
CA ILE A 52 4.29 3.04 3.03
C ILE A 52 3.16 3.77 2.29
N PHE A 53 3.49 4.36 1.16
CA PHE A 53 2.51 4.95 0.25
C PHE A 53 2.70 4.37 -1.15
N SER A 54 1.61 3.88 -1.74
CA SER A 54 1.57 3.36 -3.10
C SER A 54 0.33 3.88 -3.82
N HIS A 55 0.35 3.90 -5.16
CA HIS A 55 -0.87 4.23 -5.90
C HIS A 55 -1.86 3.08 -5.86
N HIS A 56 -1.42 1.87 -6.24
CA HIS A 56 -2.27 0.69 -6.25
C HIS A 56 -2.39 0.05 -4.87
N PRO A 57 -3.59 -0.49 -4.51
CA PRO A 57 -3.77 -1.29 -3.30
C PRO A 57 -2.83 -2.49 -3.27
N LEU A 58 -2.31 -2.77 -2.09
CA LEU A 58 -1.47 -3.94 -1.87
C LEU A 58 -2.26 -5.11 -1.26
N TYR A 59 -3.26 -4.79 -0.44
CA TYR A 59 -4.12 -5.75 0.25
C TYR A 59 -5.36 -5.02 0.83
N PRO A 60 -6.57 -5.64 0.93
CA PRO A 60 -6.95 -6.95 0.33
C PRO A 60 -6.83 -6.96 -1.20
N GLN A 61 -6.63 -8.17 -1.77
CA GLN A 61 -6.53 -8.33 -3.21
C GLN A 61 -7.87 -8.02 -3.90
N SER A 62 -7.82 -7.24 -4.96
CA SER A 62 -8.97 -6.80 -5.76
C SER A 62 -8.55 -6.58 -7.21
N ASP A 63 -9.51 -6.27 -8.07
CA ASP A 63 -9.26 -5.92 -9.48
C ASP A 63 -8.35 -4.70 -9.67
N PHE A 64 -8.15 -3.91 -8.61
CA PHE A 64 -7.33 -2.69 -8.58
C PHE A 64 -5.97 -2.87 -7.93
N SER A 65 -5.63 -4.10 -7.51
CA SER A 65 -4.41 -4.36 -6.75
C SER A 65 -3.14 -4.26 -7.61
N ALA A 66 -2.05 -3.91 -6.95
CA ALA A 66 -0.74 -3.96 -7.57
C ALA A 66 -0.44 -5.37 -8.10
N LEU A 67 0.17 -5.47 -9.29
CA LEU A 67 0.45 -6.75 -9.98
C LEU A 67 1.26 -7.72 -9.12
N ASN A 68 2.21 -7.21 -8.35
CA ASN A 68 2.99 -7.98 -7.39
C ASN A 68 2.71 -7.57 -5.93
N GLY A 69 1.45 -7.21 -5.62
CA GLY A 69 1.02 -6.78 -4.29
C GLY A 69 1.34 -7.79 -3.20
N ASN A 70 1.14 -9.10 -3.45
CA ASN A 70 1.46 -10.17 -2.49
C ASN A 70 2.96 -10.18 -2.13
N GLU A 71 3.84 -10.06 -3.12
CA GLU A 71 5.28 -10.04 -2.91
C GLU A 71 5.70 -8.79 -2.11
N ILE A 72 5.05 -7.65 -2.39
CA ILE A 72 5.28 -6.41 -1.66
C ILE A 72 4.88 -6.58 -0.19
N VAL A 73 3.65 -7.01 0.11
CA VAL A 73 3.19 -7.15 1.51
C VAL A 73 3.97 -8.21 2.27
N ASP A 74 4.39 -9.29 1.62
CA ASP A 74 5.29 -10.29 2.19
C ASP A 74 6.64 -9.66 2.58
N THR A 75 7.17 -8.79 1.74
CA THR A 75 8.42 -8.06 2.05
C THR A 75 8.22 -7.08 3.20
N LEU A 76 7.14 -6.28 3.18
CA LEU A 76 6.81 -5.34 4.25
C LEU A 76 6.69 -6.06 5.61
N SER A 77 6.05 -7.23 5.63
CA SER A 77 5.77 -7.99 6.85
C SER A 77 6.99 -8.61 7.54
N LYS A 78 8.15 -8.57 6.90
CA LYS A 78 9.42 -9.00 7.51
C LYS A 78 9.97 -7.98 8.50
N TYR A 79 9.45 -6.74 8.48
CA TYR A 79 10.03 -5.62 9.21
C TYR A 79 9.01 -5.00 10.17
N SER A 80 9.31 -5.04 11.46
CA SER A 80 8.48 -4.47 12.53
C SER A 80 8.41 -2.93 12.48
N CYS A 81 9.37 -2.31 11.79
CA CYS A 81 9.37 -0.87 11.58
C CYS A 81 8.22 -0.38 10.68
N VAL A 82 7.63 -1.22 9.84
CA VAL A 82 6.48 -0.87 9.01
C VAL A 82 5.22 -0.80 9.85
N LYS A 83 4.63 0.38 9.96
CA LYS A 83 3.49 0.65 10.84
C LYS A 83 2.14 0.66 10.12
N ALA A 84 2.10 1.09 8.86
CA ALA A 84 0.91 1.07 8.00
C ALA A 84 1.29 1.22 6.52
N ALA A 85 0.36 0.85 5.64
CA ALA A 85 0.44 1.16 4.22
C ALA A 85 -0.85 1.86 3.76
N PHE A 86 -0.68 2.89 2.93
CA PHE A 86 -1.76 3.67 2.33
C PHE A 86 -1.71 3.55 0.81
N SER A 87 -2.88 3.47 0.20
CA SER A 87 -3.00 3.42 -1.26
C SER A 87 -4.23 4.19 -1.73
N GLY A 88 -4.34 4.40 -3.03
CA GLY A 88 -5.47 4.98 -3.73
C GLY A 88 -6.02 4.01 -4.77
N HIS A 89 -6.24 4.51 -6.01
CA HIS A 89 -6.67 3.78 -7.20
C HIS A 89 -8.07 3.15 -7.11
N HIS A 90 -8.37 2.41 -6.08
CA HIS A 90 -9.70 1.82 -5.84
C HIS A 90 -10.58 2.84 -5.10
N HIS A 91 -11.38 3.59 -5.85
CA HIS A 91 -12.15 4.74 -5.34
C HIS A 91 -13.21 4.40 -4.29
N ALA A 92 -13.67 3.14 -4.24
CA ALA A 92 -14.54 2.69 -3.13
C ALA A 92 -13.83 2.68 -1.76
N GLY A 93 -12.50 2.71 -1.77
CA GLY A 93 -11.71 2.48 -0.57
C GLY A 93 -11.72 1.02 -0.14
N ALA A 94 -10.76 0.65 0.70
CA ALA A 94 -10.69 -0.68 1.30
C ALA A 94 -9.84 -0.63 2.58
N PHE A 95 -10.02 -1.63 3.42
CA PHE A 95 -9.22 -1.81 4.63
C PHE A 95 -8.98 -3.29 4.89
N GLY A 96 -7.77 -3.63 5.32
CA GLY A 96 -7.44 -4.97 5.78
C GLY A 96 -6.14 -4.99 6.55
N TYR A 97 -5.90 -6.11 7.23
CA TYR A 97 -4.61 -6.41 7.84
C TYR A 97 -3.90 -7.49 7.05
N TYR A 98 -2.63 -7.27 6.74
CA TYR A 98 -1.74 -8.33 6.34
C TYR A 98 -0.75 -8.59 7.48
N LYS A 99 -0.90 -9.75 8.13
CA LYS A 99 -0.29 -10.01 9.43
C LYS A 99 -0.63 -8.86 10.40
N ASN A 100 0.36 -8.11 10.87
CA ASN A 100 0.16 -7.02 11.84
C ASN A 100 0.16 -5.61 11.18
N ILE A 101 0.21 -5.52 9.86
CA ILE A 101 0.27 -4.26 9.13
C ILE A 101 -1.14 -3.87 8.67
N PRO A 102 -1.70 -2.74 9.13
CA PRO A 102 -2.93 -2.20 8.55
C PRO A 102 -2.65 -1.62 7.17
N LEU A 103 -3.46 -2.00 6.19
CA LEU A 103 -3.41 -1.49 4.83
C LEU A 103 -4.74 -0.77 4.52
N ILE A 104 -4.63 0.49 4.17
CA ILE A 104 -5.77 1.39 3.98
C ILE A 104 -5.74 1.90 2.54
N THR A 105 -6.77 1.56 1.77
CA THR A 105 -7.02 2.17 0.47
C THR A 105 -7.97 3.33 0.67
N LEU A 106 -7.54 4.52 0.31
CA LEU A 106 -8.30 5.75 0.48
C LEU A 106 -9.41 5.85 -0.56
N ALA A 107 -10.59 6.29 -0.14
CA ALA A 107 -11.71 6.53 -1.04
C ALA A 107 -11.39 7.66 -2.04
N GLY A 108 -11.92 7.57 -3.24
CA GLY A 108 -11.79 8.60 -4.28
C GLY A 108 -12.39 9.93 -3.82
N MET A 109 -11.63 11.01 -3.98
CA MET A 109 -12.01 12.34 -3.49
C MET A 109 -13.23 12.91 -4.23
N VAL A 110 -13.33 12.68 -5.52
CA VAL A 110 -14.27 13.37 -6.43
C VAL A 110 -15.41 12.48 -6.97
N GLU A 111 -15.77 11.43 -6.24
CA GLU A 111 -16.79 10.47 -6.68
C GLU A 111 -18.23 11.00 -6.57
N THR A 112 -18.46 12.09 -5.85
CA THR A 112 -19.77 12.72 -5.70
C THR A 112 -19.67 14.23 -5.84
N GLU A 113 -20.74 14.86 -6.32
CA GLU A 113 -20.79 16.33 -6.55
C GLU A 113 -20.69 17.12 -5.24
N THR A 114 -21.18 16.59 -4.15
CA THR A 114 -21.40 17.35 -2.90
C THR A 114 -20.53 16.96 -1.73
N HIS A 115 -19.89 15.78 -1.77
CA HIS A 115 -19.13 15.25 -0.65
C HIS A 115 -17.75 14.75 -1.09
N ASN A 116 -16.72 15.38 -0.56
CA ASN A 116 -15.34 14.92 -0.71
C ASN A 116 -15.06 13.64 0.10
N ALA A 117 -13.90 13.04 -0.14
CA ALA A 117 -13.34 12.00 0.70
C ALA A 117 -11.84 12.21 0.84
N TYR A 118 -11.38 12.57 2.03
CA TYR A 118 -9.95 12.66 2.34
C TYR A 118 -9.71 12.40 3.82
N PRO A 119 -8.63 11.78 4.22
CA PRO A 119 -8.25 11.65 5.61
C PRO A 119 -7.18 12.66 6.03
N ILE A 120 -7.17 12.96 7.33
CA ILE A 120 -6.02 13.56 8.01
C ILE A 120 -5.34 12.46 8.80
N VAL A 121 -4.04 12.27 8.59
CA VAL A 121 -3.26 11.25 9.30
C VAL A 121 -2.46 11.93 10.41
N GLU A 122 -2.72 11.53 11.65
CA GLU A 122 -2.00 11.98 12.84
C GLU A 122 -1.14 10.84 13.38
N ILE A 123 0.12 11.14 13.63
CA ILE A 123 1.09 10.20 14.15
C ILE A 123 1.60 10.70 15.50
N SER A 124 1.48 9.89 16.52
CA SER A 124 2.09 10.10 17.84
C SER A 124 3.09 8.97 18.15
N GLN A 125 3.68 9.00 19.33
CA GLN A 125 4.62 7.95 19.73
C GLN A 125 3.99 6.56 19.84
N ASP A 126 2.68 6.48 20.11
CA ASP A 126 1.96 5.26 20.45
C ASP A 126 0.72 5.02 19.59
N HIS A 127 0.33 5.97 18.75
CA HIS A 127 -0.86 5.87 17.90
C HIS A 127 -0.67 6.43 16.51
N LEU A 128 -1.29 5.77 15.56
CA LEU A 128 -1.58 6.26 14.21
C LEU A 128 -3.09 6.43 14.09
N ARG A 129 -3.56 7.65 13.89
CA ARG A 129 -4.97 7.97 13.69
C ARG A 129 -5.20 8.46 12.27
N VAL A 130 -6.20 7.88 11.63
CA VAL A 130 -6.68 8.30 10.31
C VAL A 130 -8.05 8.91 10.53
N LYS A 131 -8.16 10.22 10.43
CA LYS A 131 -9.41 10.97 10.62
C LYS A 131 -10.04 11.23 9.24
N GLY A 132 -11.01 10.41 8.87
CA GLY A 132 -11.76 10.57 7.63
C GLY A 132 -12.63 11.82 7.66
N GLN A 133 -12.67 12.50 6.53
CA GLN A 133 -13.53 13.65 6.25
C GLN A 133 -14.47 13.31 5.08
N GLY A 134 -15.70 13.81 5.17
CA GLY A 134 -16.73 13.51 4.18
C GLY A 134 -17.04 12.00 4.15
N ARG A 135 -16.83 11.34 3.00
CA ARG A 135 -17.09 9.91 2.82
C ARG A 135 -15.93 9.00 3.27
N ALA A 136 -14.79 9.58 3.67
CA ALA A 136 -13.63 8.78 4.08
C ALA A 136 -13.84 8.16 5.46
N SER A 137 -13.43 6.90 5.60
CA SER A 137 -13.47 6.18 6.88
C SER A 137 -12.37 6.64 7.84
N SER A 138 -12.64 6.50 9.13
CA SER A 138 -11.68 6.80 10.20
C SER A 138 -11.14 5.52 10.82
N TYR A 139 -9.86 5.52 11.19
CA TYR A 139 -9.19 4.38 11.81
C TYR A 139 -8.26 4.85 12.94
N SER A 140 -8.01 3.98 13.90
CA SER A 140 -7.04 4.23 14.96
C SER A 140 -6.26 2.94 15.27
N PHE A 141 -4.94 3.03 15.25
CA PHE A 141 -4.04 1.91 15.48
C PHE A 141 -3.07 2.25 16.60
N LYS A 142 -2.92 1.32 17.55
CA LYS A 142 -1.85 1.42 18.55
C LYS A 142 -0.52 1.02 17.91
N LEU A 143 0.47 1.89 17.99
CA LEU A 143 1.82 1.59 17.53
C LEU A 143 2.57 0.92 18.67
N SER A 144 2.96 -0.35 18.49
CA SER A 144 3.85 -1.02 19.43
C SER A 144 5.22 -0.32 19.44
N ARG A 145 5.71 0.03 20.62
CA ARG A 145 7.11 0.42 20.81
C ARG A 145 8.00 -0.76 20.44
N GLN A 146 9.04 -0.48 19.68
CA GLN A 146 10.12 -1.44 19.46
C GLN A 146 10.97 -1.59 20.71
#